data_e0f3e61eb2a7578f730f582eb094ceec
#
_entry.id   e0f3e61eb2a7578f730f582eb094ceec
#
_cell.length_a   1.000
_cell.length_b   1.000
_cell.length_c   1.000
_cell.angle_alpha   90.00
_cell.angle_beta   90.00
_cell.angle_gamma   90.00
#
_symmetry.space_group_name_H-M   'P 1'
#
loop_
_entity.id
_entity.type
_entity.pdbx_description
1 polymer ?
#
loop_
_entity_poly.entity_id
_entity_poly.type
_entity_poly.pdbx_seq_one_letter_code
_entity_poly.pdbx_strand_id
1 'polypeptide(L)'
;MDPYHTLCIEEVDSSLTAGNVKLALGEYFPDEYPIWFCTLGEAGYIARQMPLLEVDRQATYAADTCLIVPPAHPERLERKSVDDLMAVLARLRAPGGCPWDAEQTHLSLRGPLIEEAYEVLDAIEREDDEALCEELGDLLLQIGLHAIIAEEQAAFTLRDVSTGIVQKLIYRHPHVFANAHAQSSGEVKYNWEQLKQKEKHQSTAAEAMRAVPRAFPALMRSAKVQKKAAHVGFDWTDPKGALQKLPEEASELLEAMEEGDEAHVDEEVGDLLFAAVNVARLLGRDPEALLHKATDKFMDRFSQMEARILQERGTLSGLPLAEMDAYWEAVKTEQRKK
;
A
#
# COMPACT_ATOMS: atom_id res chain seq x y z
N MET A 1 -5.91 -20.94 -12.20
CA MET A 1 -5.25 -22.02 -12.98
C MET A 1 -3.95 -22.35 -12.28
N ASP A 2 -3.56 -23.63 -12.19
CA ASP A 2 -2.28 -24.01 -11.57
C ASP A 2 -1.33 -24.48 -12.67
N PRO A 3 -0.32 -23.67 -13.06
CA PRO A 3 0.60 -24.00 -14.16
C PRO A 3 1.60 -25.10 -13.82
N TYR A 4 1.70 -25.55 -12.57
CA TYR A 4 2.63 -26.57 -12.12
C TYR A 4 2.09 -28.01 -12.22
N HIS A 5 0.83 -28.15 -12.62
CA HIS A 5 0.21 -29.44 -12.89
C HIS A 5 -0.14 -29.58 -14.38
N THR A 6 -0.21 -30.81 -14.86
CA THR A 6 -0.71 -31.06 -16.20
C THR A 6 -2.16 -30.59 -16.29
N LEU A 7 -2.44 -29.68 -17.23
CA LEU A 7 -3.79 -29.24 -17.51
C LEU A 7 -4.38 -30.03 -18.67
N CYS A 8 -5.59 -30.53 -18.53
CA CYS A 8 -6.37 -31.07 -19.61
C CYS A 8 -7.57 -30.14 -19.86
N ILE A 9 -7.65 -29.58 -21.05
CA ILE A 9 -8.70 -28.64 -21.45
C ILE A 9 -9.52 -29.31 -22.53
N GLU A 10 -10.76 -29.65 -22.24
CA GLU A 10 -11.67 -30.38 -23.10
C GLU A 10 -12.61 -29.42 -23.84
N GLU A 11 -13.33 -29.94 -24.84
CA GLU A 11 -14.34 -29.22 -25.62
C GLU A 11 -13.78 -27.99 -26.36
N VAL A 12 -12.58 -28.08 -26.92
CA VAL A 12 -12.01 -27.01 -27.75
C VAL A 12 -12.55 -27.15 -29.18
N ASP A 13 -13.82 -26.87 -29.33
CA ASP A 13 -14.64 -27.21 -30.49
C ASP A 13 -14.53 -26.24 -31.70
N SER A 14 -13.88 -25.10 -31.51
CA SER A 14 -13.74 -24.06 -32.53
C SER A 14 -12.44 -23.26 -32.37
N SER A 15 -12.05 -22.58 -33.45
CA SER A 15 -10.94 -21.61 -33.43
C SER A 15 -11.18 -20.50 -32.42
N LEU A 16 -12.42 -20.07 -32.20
CA LEU A 16 -12.78 -19.06 -31.21
C LEU A 16 -12.55 -19.56 -29.78
N THR A 17 -13.02 -20.79 -29.48
CA THR A 17 -12.78 -21.44 -28.19
C THR A 17 -11.28 -21.62 -27.96
N ALA A 18 -10.53 -22.10 -28.96
CA ALA A 18 -9.08 -22.24 -28.93
C ALA A 18 -8.37 -20.89 -28.70
N GLY A 19 -8.85 -19.82 -29.32
CA GLY A 19 -8.34 -18.45 -29.10
C GLY A 19 -8.55 -17.95 -27.68
N ASN A 20 -9.74 -18.19 -27.09
CA ASN A 20 -10.01 -17.85 -25.70
C ASN A 20 -9.13 -18.65 -24.74
N VAL A 21 -8.93 -19.94 -24.99
CA VAL A 21 -8.02 -20.79 -24.21
C VAL A 21 -6.58 -20.30 -24.34
N LYS A 22 -6.13 -19.94 -25.55
CA LYS A 22 -4.80 -19.37 -25.77
C LYS A 22 -4.58 -18.10 -24.96
N LEU A 23 -5.54 -17.18 -24.98
CA LEU A 23 -5.45 -15.94 -24.20
C LEU A 23 -5.38 -16.23 -22.69
N ALA A 24 -6.20 -17.15 -22.18
CA ALA A 24 -6.18 -17.54 -20.78
C ALA A 24 -4.87 -18.24 -20.36
N LEU A 25 -4.32 -19.09 -21.24
CA LEU A 25 -3.03 -19.75 -21.01
C LEU A 25 -1.86 -18.77 -21.14
N GLY A 26 -1.94 -17.78 -22.04
CA GLY A 26 -0.92 -16.75 -22.25
C GLY A 26 -0.69 -15.84 -21.05
N GLU A 27 -1.59 -15.85 -20.06
CA GLU A 27 -1.34 -15.19 -18.76
C GLU A 27 -0.24 -15.91 -17.94
N TYR A 28 0.02 -17.19 -18.22
CA TYR A 28 0.94 -18.03 -17.46
C TYR A 28 2.10 -18.57 -18.30
N PHE A 29 1.85 -18.91 -19.56
CA PHE A 29 2.79 -19.62 -20.43
C PHE A 29 3.21 -18.72 -21.59
N PRO A 30 4.50 -18.73 -21.98
CA PRO A 30 4.96 -18.00 -23.16
C PRO A 30 4.35 -18.59 -24.46
N ASP A 31 4.30 -17.79 -25.50
CA ASP A 31 3.76 -18.15 -26.80
C ASP A 31 4.36 -19.44 -27.39
N GLU A 32 5.63 -19.68 -27.18
CA GLU A 32 6.37 -20.84 -27.65
C GLU A 32 6.22 -22.07 -26.72
N TYR A 33 5.38 -21.99 -25.68
CA TYR A 33 5.23 -23.08 -24.74
C TYR A 33 4.69 -24.34 -25.43
N PRO A 34 5.33 -25.52 -25.31
CA PRO A 34 4.90 -26.71 -25.99
C PRO A 34 3.65 -27.31 -25.36
N ILE A 35 2.59 -27.43 -26.12
CA ILE A 35 1.34 -28.06 -25.72
C ILE A 35 1.00 -29.23 -26.66
N TRP A 36 0.11 -30.11 -26.24
CA TRP A 36 -0.40 -31.19 -27.09
C TRP A 36 -1.83 -30.85 -27.53
N PHE A 37 -2.03 -30.81 -28.83
CA PHE A 37 -3.34 -30.71 -29.45
C PHE A 37 -3.82 -32.13 -29.79
N CYS A 38 -4.92 -32.56 -29.18
CA CYS A 38 -5.43 -33.91 -29.26
C CYS A 38 -6.81 -33.91 -29.96
N THR A 39 -6.98 -34.76 -30.97
CA THR A 39 -8.26 -34.98 -31.68
C THR A 39 -8.56 -36.45 -31.70
N LEU A 40 -9.85 -36.85 -31.73
CA LEU A 40 -10.27 -38.23 -31.86
C LEU A 40 -10.18 -38.65 -33.33
N GLY A 41 -9.41 -39.70 -33.61
CA GLY A 41 -9.30 -40.36 -34.91
C GLY A 41 -9.97 -41.75 -34.90
N GLU A 42 -9.99 -42.43 -36.03
CA GLU A 42 -10.61 -43.75 -36.16
C GLU A 42 -10.01 -44.83 -35.21
N ALA A 43 -8.74 -44.69 -34.85
CA ALA A 43 -8.01 -45.63 -33.98
C ALA A 43 -7.77 -45.12 -32.54
N GLY A 44 -8.41 -44.02 -32.15
CA GLY A 44 -8.21 -43.37 -30.84
C GLY A 44 -7.68 -41.95 -30.97
N TYR A 45 -7.29 -41.32 -29.84
CA TYR A 45 -6.75 -39.96 -29.84
C TYR A 45 -5.42 -39.87 -30.61
N ILE A 46 -5.33 -38.86 -31.49
CA ILE A 46 -4.11 -38.43 -32.16
C ILE A 46 -3.62 -37.16 -31.45
N ALA A 47 -2.46 -37.22 -30.86
CA ALA A 47 -1.84 -36.08 -30.18
C ALA A 47 -0.70 -35.51 -31.03
N ARG A 48 -0.69 -34.19 -31.23
CA ARG A 48 0.35 -33.46 -31.94
C ARG A 48 0.88 -32.34 -31.02
N GLN A 49 2.17 -32.31 -30.84
CA GLN A 49 2.82 -31.22 -30.10
C GLN A 49 2.95 -29.99 -30.99
N MET A 50 2.67 -28.82 -30.40
CA MET A 50 2.78 -27.52 -31.06
C MET A 50 3.02 -26.40 -30.02
N PRO A 51 3.51 -25.23 -30.43
CA PRO A 51 3.57 -24.06 -29.56
C PRO A 51 2.16 -23.51 -29.28
N LEU A 52 1.97 -22.94 -28.08
CA LEU A 52 0.70 -22.35 -27.63
C LEU A 52 0.14 -21.34 -28.64
N LEU A 53 1.02 -20.53 -29.22
CA LEU A 53 0.63 -19.49 -30.20
C LEU A 53 -0.13 -20.03 -31.41
N GLU A 54 0.02 -21.34 -31.77
CA GLU A 54 -0.60 -21.96 -32.93
C GLU A 54 -1.94 -22.63 -32.64
N VAL A 55 -2.38 -22.68 -31.40
CA VAL A 55 -3.54 -23.45 -30.98
C VAL A 55 -4.85 -23.04 -31.67
N ASP A 56 -5.01 -21.77 -31.96
CA ASP A 56 -6.19 -21.16 -32.61
C ASP A 56 -6.09 -21.14 -34.16
N ARG A 57 -5.01 -21.67 -34.73
CA ARG A 57 -4.70 -21.68 -36.16
C ARG A 57 -4.83 -23.07 -36.79
N GLN A 58 -5.48 -24.00 -36.12
CA GLN A 58 -5.62 -25.36 -36.63
C GLN A 58 -6.72 -25.43 -37.68
N ALA A 59 -6.58 -26.35 -38.64
CA ALA A 59 -7.52 -26.50 -39.76
C ALA A 59 -8.88 -27.08 -39.33
N THR A 60 -8.91 -27.88 -38.27
CA THR A 60 -10.11 -28.57 -37.80
C THR A 60 -10.17 -28.60 -36.29
N TYR A 61 -11.38 -28.40 -35.78
CA TYR A 61 -11.78 -28.57 -34.40
C TYR A 61 -13.03 -29.40 -34.31
N ALA A 62 -13.19 -30.17 -33.26
CA ALA A 62 -14.36 -30.98 -32.99
C ALA A 62 -14.69 -30.96 -31.48
N ALA A 63 -15.89 -31.40 -31.11
CA ALA A 63 -16.33 -31.41 -29.71
C ALA A 63 -15.44 -32.27 -28.80
N ASP A 64 -14.71 -33.21 -29.36
CA ASP A 64 -13.75 -34.08 -28.69
C ASP A 64 -12.28 -33.60 -28.80
N THR A 65 -12.08 -32.39 -29.34
CA THR A 65 -10.75 -31.78 -29.33
C THR A 65 -10.38 -31.37 -27.90
N CYS A 66 -9.20 -31.80 -27.44
CA CYS A 66 -8.66 -31.38 -26.15
C CYS A 66 -7.20 -30.93 -26.27
N LEU A 67 -6.80 -30.09 -25.32
CA LEU A 67 -5.44 -29.62 -25.16
C LEU A 67 -4.84 -30.21 -23.89
N ILE A 68 -3.61 -30.73 -23.98
CA ILE A 68 -2.86 -31.12 -22.80
C ILE A 68 -1.68 -30.16 -22.69
N VAL A 69 -1.65 -29.40 -21.59
CA VAL A 69 -0.59 -28.45 -21.27
C VAL A 69 0.31 -29.13 -20.21
N PRO A 70 1.55 -29.44 -20.54
CA PRO A 70 2.48 -30.00 -19.56
C PRO A 70 2.72 -29.05 -18.37
N PRO A 71 3.15 -29.57 -17.21
CA PRO A 71 3.47 -28.71 -16.08
C PRO A 71 4.69 -27.84 -16.42
N ALA A 72 4.61 -26.57 -16.07
CA ALA A 72 5.74 -25.66 -16.20
C ALA A 72 6.72 -25.79 -15.03
N HIS A 73 7.99 -25.56 -15.31
CA HIS A 73 8.96 -25.34 -14.24
C HIS A 73 8.91 -23.87 -13.83
N PRO A 74 8.87 -23.52 -12.51
CA PRO A 74 8.75 -22.13 -12.04
C PRO A 74 9.73 -21.15 -12.69
N GLU A 75 10.97 -21.58 -12.93
CA GLU A 75 12.01 -20.76 -13.57
C GLU A 75 11.74 -20.43 -15.04
N ARG A 76 10.84 -21.16 -15.71
CA ARG A 76 10.56 -21.01 -17.14
C ARG A 76 9.33 -20.16 -17.45
N LEU A 77 8.55 -19.79 -16.43
CA LEU A 77 7.43 -18.90 -16.60
C LEU A 77 7.95 -17.46 -16.62
N GLU A 78 7.57 -16.69 -17.62
CA GLU A 78 7.91 -15.25 -17.70
C GLU A 78 7.16 -14.44 -16.66
N ARG A 79 5.88 -14.77 -16.44
CA ARG A 79 5.03 -14.15 -15.43
C ARG A 79 4.92 -15.05 -14.22
N LYS A 80 5.02 -14.45 -13.04
CA LYS A 80 4.94 -15.12 -11.74
C LYS A 80 3.66 -14.73 -11.00
N SER A 81 3.12 -15.68 -10.28
CA SER A 81 1.97 -15.49 -9.40
C SER A 81 2.42 -15.23 -7.95
N VAL A 82 1.48 -14.85 -7.11
CA VAL A 82 1.71 -14.77 -5.65
C VAL A 82 2.07 -16.14 -5.06
N ASP A 83 1.51 -17.23 -5.61
CA ASP A 83 1.85 -18.60 -5.17
C ASP A 83 3.31 -18.96 -5.49
N ASP A 84 3.85 -18.47 -6.63
CA ASP A 84 5.26 -18.60 -6.97
C ASP A 84 6.16 -17.87 -5.99
N LEU A 85 5.80 -16.64 -5.65
CA LEU A 85 6.52 -15.88 -4.63
C LEU A 85 6.54 -16.65 -3.30
N MET A 86 5.39 -17.16 -2.86
CA MET A 86 5.30 -17.94 -1.62
C MET A 86 6.15 -19.20 -1.66
N ALA A 87 6.21 -19.89 -2.79
CA ALA A 87 7.06 -21.07 -2.97
C ALA A 87 8.56 -20.71 -2.88
N VAL A 88 8.97 -19.57 -3.47
CA VAL A 88 10.34 -19.05 -3.36
C VAL A 88 10.68 -18.71 -1.92
N LEU A 89 9.81 -17.99 -1.21
CA LEU A 89 10.01 -17.61 0.19
C LEU A 89 10.12 -18.83 1.11
N ALA A 90 9.24 -19.81 0.93
CA ALA A 90 9.32 -21.08 1.64
C ALA A 90 10.66 -21.79 1.40
N ARG A 91 11.17 -21.76 0.15
CA ARG A 91 12.46 -22.36 -0.21
C ARG A 91 13.64 -21.61 0.40
N LEU A 92 13.59 -20.27 0.44
CA LEU A 92 14.63 -19.45 1.07
C LEU A 92 14.75 -19.73 2.57
N ARG A 93 13.65 -19.96 3.25
CA ARG A 93 13.60 -20.23 4.69
C ARG A 93 13.78 -21.69 5.07
N ALA A 94 13.69 -22.62 4.12
CA ALA A 94 13.85 -24.06 4.36
C ALA A 94 15.29 -24.43 4.73
N PRO A 95 15.53 -25.59 5.36
CA PRO A 95 16.87 -26.12 5.59
C PRO A 95 17.69 -26.18 4.27
N GLY A 96 18.88 -25.57 4.30
CA GLY A 96 19.72 -25.40 3.10
C GLY A 96 19.28 -24.28 2.16
N GLY A 97 18.36 -23.41 2.59
CA GLY A 97 18.02 -22.15 1.95
C GLY A 97 18.97 -21.01 2.34
N CYS A 98 18.47 -19.81 2.42
CA CYS A 98 19.23 -18.62 2.79
C CYS A 98 19.32 -18.48 4.32
N PRO A 99 20.51 -18.45 4.93
CA PRO A 99 20.65 -18.30 6.38
C PRO A 99 20.06 -16.98 6.89
N TRP A 100 20.22 -15.90 6.13
CA TRP A 100 19.71 -14.58 6.51
C TRP A 100 18.17 -14.55 6.55
N ASP A 101 17.50 -15.10 5.53
CA ASP A 101 16.04 -15.20 5.51
C ASP A 101 15.51 -16.12 6.61
N ALA A 102 16.21 -17.23 6.90
CA ALA A 102 15.83 -18.18 7.95
C ALA A 102 15.85 -17.56 9.37
N GLU A 103 16.71 -16.56 9.61
CA GLU A 103 16.81 -15.84 10.90
C GLU A 103 15.74 -14.77 11.09
N GLN A 104 15.01 -14.38 10.03
CA GLN A 104 14.01 -13.32 10.13
C GLN A 104 12.83 -13.73 11.03
N THR A 105 12.36 -12.75 11.78
CA THR A 105 11.20 -12.85 12.67
C THR A 105 10.20 -11.72 12.37
N HIS A 106 8.97 -11.84 12.85
CA HIS A 106 8.00 -10.73 12.80
C HIS A 106 8.56 -9.42 13.37
N LEU A 107 9.44 -9.50 14.36
CA LEU A 107 10.02 -8.32 15.02
C LEU A 107 11.14 -7.69 14.18
N SER A 108 12.03 -8.50 13.58
CA SER A 108 13.12 -7.99 12.73
C SER A 108 12.60 -7.32 11.46
N LEU A 109 11.48 -7.81 10.91
CA LEU A 109 10.85 -7.29 9.69
C LEU A 109 9.99 -6.04 9.91
N ARG A 110 9.85 -5.53 11.14
CA ARG A 110 9.06 -4.31 11.40
C ARG A 110 9.63 -3.06 10.72
N GLY A 111 10.95 -2.92 10.72
CA GLY A 111 11.62 -1.80 10.05
C GLY A 111 11.41 -1.86 8.54
N PRO A 112 11.86 -2.94 7.88
CA PRO A 112 11.65 -3.13 6.45
C PRO A 112 10.19 -2.94 5.99
N LEU A 113 9.21 -3.51 6.68
CA LEU A 113 7.79 -3.32 6.33
C LEU A 113 7.36 -1.84 6.29
N ILE A 114 7.89 -1.01 7.18
CA ILE A 114 7.59 0.43 7.21
C ILE A 114 8.35 1.16 6.10
N GLU A 115 9.59 0.77 5.82
CA GLU A 115 10.45 1.32 4.77
C GLU A 115 9.78 1.12 3.40
N GLU A 116 9.44 -0.12 3.03
CA GLU A 116 8.72 -0.41 1.78
C GLU A 116 7.39 0.34 1.66
N ALA A 117 6.67 0.49 2.78
CA ALA A 117 5.42 1.26 2.76
C ALA A 117 5.65 2.76 2.47
N TYR A 118 6.77 3.34 2.90
CA TYR A 118 7.12 4.73 2.58
C TYR A 118 7.67 4.87 1.16
N GLU A 119 8.40 3.88 0.63
CA GLU A 119 8.88 3.86 -0.74
C GLU A 119 7.72 3.77 -1.73
N VAL A 120 6.68 2.97 -1.43
CA VAL A 120 5.40 3.01 -2.16
C VAL A 120 4.78 4.41 -2.16
N LEU A 121 4.77 5.11 -1.02
CA LEU A 121 4.22 6.47 -0.94
C LEU A 121 5.04 7.47 -1.78
N ASP A 122 6.37 7.37 -1.75
CA ASP A 122 7.26 8.21 -2.54
C ASP A 122 7.07 7.99 -4.06
N ALA A 123 6.95 6.73 -4.50
CA ALA A 123 6.64 6.40 -5.88
C ALA A 123 5.30 6.98 -6.35
N ILE A 124 4.26 6.90 -5.48
CA ILE A 124 2.95 7.53 -5.75
C ILE A 124 3.05 9.05 -5.86
N GLU A 125 3.82 9.72 -4.98
CA GLU A 125 3.97 11.18 -5.00
C GLU A 125 4.75 11.67 -6.23
N ARG A 126 5.67 10.85 -6.75
CA ARG A 126 6.41 11.12 -7.99
C ARG A 126 5.63 10.77 -9.25
N GLU A 127 4.47 10.15 -9.14
CA GLU A 127 3.68 9.63 -10.27
C GLU A 127 4.52 8.68 -11.16
N ASP A 128 5.37 7.83 -10.53
CA ASP A 128 6.29 6.91 -11.17
C ASP A 128 5.72 5.48 -11.11
N ASP A 129 5.04 5.07 -12.16
CA ASP A 129 4.38 3.76 -12.22
C ASP A 129 5.38 2.59 -12.21
N GLU A 130 6.61 2.78 -12.72
CA GLU A 130 7.65 1.74 -12.75
C GLU A 130 8.18 1.51 -11.31
N ALA A 131 8.56 2.57 -10.62
CA ALA A 131 8.94 2.51 -9.22
C ALA A 131 7.79 1.98 -8.34
N LEU A 132 6.55 2.45 -8.57
CA LEU A 132 5.39 1.95 -7.82
C LEU A 132 5.19 0.44 -7.99
N CYS A 133 5.44 -0.11 -9.17
CA CYS A 133 5.34 -1.55 -9.40
C CYS A 133 6.43 -2.31 -8.63
N GLU A 134 7.66 -1.80 -8.58
CA GLU A 134 8.78 -2.34 -7.83
C GLU A 134 8.47 -2.36 -6.33
N GLU A 135 8.15 -1.20 -5.76
CA GLU A 135 7.91 -1.05 -4.31
C GLU A 135 6.66 -1.82 -3.81
N LEU A 136 5.63 -1.95 -4.65
CA LEU A 136 4.51 -2.85 -4.34
C LEU A 136 4.94 -4.33 -4.31
N GLY A 137 5.92 -4.71 -5.12
CA GLY A 137 6.55 -6.04 -5.08
C GLY A 137 7.28 -6.28 -3.76
N ASP A 138 8.08 -5.30 -3.29
CA ASP A 138 8.82 -5.38 -2.05
C ASP A 138 7.90 -5.35 -0.82
N LEU A 139 6.85 -4.55 -0.86
CA LEU A 139 5.80 -4.62 0.18
C LEU A 139 5.09 -5.98 0.20
N LEU A 140 4.84 -6.59 -0.98
CA LEU A 140 4.26 -7.94 -1.07
C LEU A 140 5.23 -9.00 -0.56
N LEU A 141 6.54 -8.84 -0.76
CA LEU A 141 7.59 -9.67 -0.18
C LEU A 141 7.51 -9.66 1.36
N GLN A 142 7.39 -8.47 1.99
CA GLN A 142 7.24 -8.35 3.44
C GLN A 142 5.99 -9.09 3.94
N ILE A 143 4.85 -8.93 3.24
CA ILE A 143 3.62 -9.67 3.57
C ILE A 143 3.83 -11.17 3.46
N GLY A 144 4.49 -11.63 2.41
CA GLY A 144 4.82 -13.04 2.18
C GLY A 144 5.71 -13.62 3.27
N LEU A 145 6.79 -12.92 3.66
CA LEU A 145 7.68 -13.33 4.76
C LEU A 145 6.92 -13.45 6.08
N HIS A 146 6.09 -12.49 6.41
CA HIS A 146 5.24 -12.57 7.61
C HIS A 146 4.28 -13.76 7.56
N ALA A 147 3.72 -14.08 6.39
CA ALA A 147 2.81 -15.23 6.24
C ALA A 147 3.56 -16.57 6.40
N ILE A 148 4.74 -16.74 5.81
CA ILE A 148 5.56 -17.95 5.96
C ILE A 148 6.01 -18.15 7.41
N ILE A 149 6.47 -17.09 8.09
CA ILE A 149 6.86 -17.16 9.50
C ILE A 149 5.68 -17.60 10.38
N ALA A 150 4.48 -17.09 10.10
CA ALA A 150 3.27 -17.50 10.82
C ALA A 150 2.88 -18.97 10.53
N GLU A 151 3.03 -19.43 9.30
CA GLU A 151 2.76 -20.79 8.88
C GLU A 151 3.73 -21.80 9.56
N GLU A 152 5.03 -21.45 9.62
CA GLU A 152 6.04 -22.24 10.37
C GLU A 152 5.70 -22.41 11.85
N GLN A 153 4.99 -21.42 12.41
CA GLN A 153 4.50 -21.44 13.80
C GLN A 153 3.09 -22.07 13.94
N ALA A 154 2.52 -22.58 12.86
CA ALA A 154 1.14 -23.09 12.79
C ALA A 154 0.07 -22.08 13.28
N ALA A 155 0.31 -20.77 13.08
CA ALA A 155 -0.57 -19.70 13.51
C ALA A 155 -1.62 -19.36 12.43
N PHE A 156 -1.18 -19.03 11.22
CA PHE A 156 -2.03 -18.76 10.05
C PHE A 156 -1.22 -18.85 8.76
N THR A 157 -1.90 -18.91 7.63
CA THR A 157 -1.34 -18.94 6.28
C THR A 157 -1.67 -17.67 5.50
N LEU A 158 -1.03 -17.44 4.35
CA LEU A 158 -1.42 -16.35 3.43
C LEU A 158 -2.88 -16.49 2.98
N ARG A 159 -3.39 -17.73 2.85
CA ARG A 159 -4.78 -17.98 2.49
C ARG A 159 -5.75 -17.47 3.58
N ASP A 160 -5.37 -17.60 4.85
CA ASP A 160 -6.17 -17.05 5.96
C ASP A 160 -6.19 -15.52 5.92
N VAL A 161 -5.05 -14.89 5.62
CA VAL A 161 -4.94 -13.43 5.42
C VAL A 161 -5.87 -12.98 4.29
N SER A 162 -5.79 -13.64 3.13
CA SER A 162 -6.62 -13.34 1.95
C SER A 162 -8.10 -13.57 2.25
N THR A 163 -8.44 -14.68 2.90
CA THR A 163 -9.83 -15.01 3.30
C THR A 163 -10.40 -13.95 4.22
N GLY A 164 -9.62 -13.54 5.22
CA GLY A 164 -10.05 -12.51 6.18
C GLY A 164 -10.35 -11.16 5.51
N ILE A 165 -9.50 -10.72 4.58
CA ILE A 165 -9.75 -9.43 3.89
C ILE A 165 -10.91 -9.55 2.89
N VAL A 166 -11.05 -10.66 2.16
CA VAL A 166 -12.17 -10.89 1.23
C VAL A 166 -13.50 -10.87 1.98
N GLN A 167 -13.60 -11.58 3.10
CA GLN A 167 -14.81 -11.58 3.94
C GLN A 167 -15.17 -10.18 4.43
N LYS A 168 -14.18 -9.40 4.89
CA LYS A 168 -14.38 -7.99 5.31
C LYS A 168 -14.88 -7.13 4.16
N LEU A 169 -14.31 -7.27 2.95
CA LEU A 169 -14.72 -6.52 1.77
C LEU A 169 -16.17 -6.84 1.39
N ILE A 170 -16.52 -8.11 1.30
CA ILE A 170 -17.90 -8.55 0.99
C ILE A 170 -18.89 -8.01 2.05
N TYR A 171 -18.58 -8.18 3.33
CA TYR A 171 -19.45 -7.73 4.42
C TYR A 171 -19.67 -6.22 4.43
N ARG A 172 -18.61 -5.43 4.14
CA ARG A 172 -18.66 -3.96 4.21
C ARG A 172 -19.16 -3.29 2.93
N HIS A 173 -19.40 -4.06 1.85
CA HIS A 173 -19.94 -3.55 0.59
C HIS A 173 -21.27 -4.23 0.21
N PRO A 174 -22.30 -4.20 1.07
CA PRO A 174 -23.57 -4.86 0.81
C PRO A 174 -24.30 -4.26 -0.40
N HIS A 175 -23.95 -3.07 -0.84
CA HIS A 175 -24.45 -2.44 -2.07
C HIS A 175 -23.87 -3.04 -3.35
N VAL A 176 -22.78 -3.83 -3.26
CA VAL A 176 -22.17 -4.56 -4.37
C VAL A 176 -22.49 -6.05 -4.30
N PHE A 177 -22.43 -6.64 -3.11
CA PHE A 177 -22.51 -8.10 -2.91
C PHE A 177 -23.84 -8.59 -2.32
N ALA A 178 -24.74 -7.65 -1.97
CA ALA A 178 -26.09 -7.95 -1.45
C ALA A 178 -27.13 -6.98 -2.03
N ASN A 179 -28.33 -6.94 -1.44
CA ASN A 179 -29.45 -6.14 -1.95
C ASN A 179 -29.54 -4.71 -1.37
N ALA A 180 -28.47 -4.18 -0.77
CA ALA A 180 -28.45 -2.81 -0.29
C ALA A 180 -28.22 -1.82 -1.45
N HIS A 181 -28.77 -0.63 -1.34
CA HIS A 181 -28.54 0.45 -2.31
C HIS A 181 -27.77 1.57 -1.64
N ALA A 182 -26.83 2.18 -2.36
CA ALA A 182 -26.15 3.40 -1.95
C ALA A 182 -26.12 4.36 -3.15
N GLN A 183 -26.56 5.60 -2.92
CA GLN A 183 -26.73 6.59 -3.99
C GLN A 183 -25.53 7.53 -4.13
N SER A 184 -24.61 7.53 -3.16
CA SER A 184 -23.43 8.39 -3.17
C SER A 184 -22.22 7.74 -2.47
N SER A 185 -21.02 8.18 -2.84
CA SER A 185 -19.77 7.78 -2.16
C SER A 185 -19.74 8.14 -0.68
N GLY A 186 -20.42 9.23 -0.29
CA GLY A 186 -20.58 9.65 1.11
C GLY A 186 -21.39 8.65 1.93
N GLU A 187 -22.51 8.17 1.37
CA GLU A 187 -23.35 7.14 1.99
C GLU A 187 -22.61 5.79 2.11
N VAL A 188 -21.90 5.39 1.06
CA VAL A 188 -21.04 4.19 1.10
C VAL A 188 -20.03 4.28 2.24
N LYS A 189 -19.33 5.43 2.36
CA LYS A 189 -18.31 5.65 3.39
C LYS A 189 -18.90 5.62 4.80
N TYR A 190 -20.08 6.23 5.00
CA TYR A 190 -20.80 6.21 6.27
C TYR A 190 -21.20 4.78 6.67
N ASN A 191 -21.85 4.05 5.76
CA ASN A 191 -22.28 2.67 5.99
C ASN A 191 -21.08 1.74 6.29
N TRP A 192 -19.99 1.91 5.57
CA TRP A 192 -18.75 1.16 5.78
C TRP A 192 -18.16 1.36 7.18
N GLU A 193 -18.11 2.62 7.68
CA GLU A 193 -17.63 2.90 9.05
C GLU A 193 -18.57 2.30 10.11
N GLN A 194 -19.89 2.33 9.91
CA GLN A 194 -20.87 1.70 10.82
C GLN A 194 -20.68 0.18 10.90
N LEU A 195 -20.53 -0.49 9.74
CA LEU A 195 -20.30 -1.93 9.68
C LEU A 195 -18.97 -2.32 10.33
N LYS A 196 -17.92 -1.52 10.13
CA LYS A 196 -16.61 -1.70 10.75
C LYS A 196 -16.64 -1.57 12.28
N GLN A 197 -17.44 -0.64 12.82
CA GLN A 197 -17.60 -0.50 14.27
C GLN A 197 -18.32 -1.70 14.86
N LYS A 198 -19.40 -2.19 14.21
CA LYS A 198 -20.13 -3.39 14.63
C LYS A 198 -19.24 -4.64 14.64
N GLU A 199 -18.45 -4.84 13.59
CA GLU A 199 -17.51 -5.96 13.48
C GLU A 199 -16.46 -5.97 14.61
N LYS A 200 -16.00 -4.78 15.00
CA LYS A 200 -14.99 -4.64 16.07
C LYS A 200 -15.56 -4.65 17.49
N HIS A 201 -16.88 -4.83 17.66
CA HIS A 201 -17.56 -4.78 18.94
C HIS A 201 -17.21 -3.54 19.78
N GLN A 202 -16.92 -2.41 19.14
CA GLN A 202 -16.61 -1.15 19.81
C GLN A 202 -17.92 -0.48 20.25
N SER A 203 -18.19 -0.51 21.55
CA SER A 203 -19.43 0.00 22.13
C SER A 203 -19.36 1.50 22.47
N THR A 204 -18.17 2.05 22.67
CA THR A 204 -17.93 3.45 23.03
C THR A 204 -16.93 4.14 22.12
N ALA A 205 -17.03 5.48 22.02
CA ALA A 205 -16.06 6.29 21.30
C ALA A 205 -14.66 6.18 21.91
N ALA A 206 -14.57 6.09 23.24
CA ALA A 206 -13.30 5.93 23.94
C ALA A 206 -12.60 4.61 23.57
N GLU A 207 -13.33 3.51 23.45
CA GLU A 207 -12.79 2.24 22.96
C GLU A 207 -12.30 2.34 21.53
N ALA A 208 -13.07 3.01 20.66
CA ALA A 208 -12.69 3.26 19.27
C ALA A 208 -11.42 4.11 19.13
N MET A 209 -11.22 5.10 20.04
CA MET A 209 -10.01 5.92 20.10
C MET A 209 -8.80 5.10 20.60
N ARG A 210 -8.97 4.33 21.68
CA ARG A 210 -7.90 3.48 22.25
C ARG A 210 -7.45 2.38 21.29
N ALA A 211 -8.33 1.94 20.38
CA ALA A 211 -8.03 0.96 19.35
C ALA A 211 -7.17 1.52 18.20
N VAL A 212 -6.86 2.82 18.16
CA VAL A 212 -5.93 3.41 17.20
C VAL A 212 -4.50 3.00 17.60
N PRO A 213 -3.76 2.28 16.75
CA PRO A 213 -2.44 1.77 17.09
C PRO A 213 -1.47 2.87 17.50
N ARG A 214 -0.67 2.61 18.55
CA ARG A 214 0.38 3.54 19.00
C ARG A 214 1.56 3.63 18.02
N ALA A 215 1.72 2.62 17.18
CA ALA A 215 2.80 2.56 16.19
C ALA A 215 2.59 3.47 14.98
N PHE A 216 1.42 4.10 14.83
CA PHE A 216 1.22 5.07 13.76
C PHE A 216 2.09 6.32 13.96
N PRO A 217 2.53 6.98 12.86
CA PRO A 217 3.09 8.32 12.92
C PRO A 217 2.19 9.25 13.73
N ALA A 218 2.78 10.16 14.49
CA ALA A 218 2.04 10.90 15.52
C ALA A 218 0.91 11.76 14.97
N LEU A 219 1.15 12.46 13.86
CA LEU A 219 0.13 13.31 13.24
C LEU A 219 -1.02 12.47 12.65
N MET A 220 -0.68 11.35 11.98
CA MET A 220 -1.70 10.41 11.49
C MET A 220 -2.52 9.82 12.63
N ARG A 221 -1.89 9.44 13.75
CA ARG A 221 -2.58 8.93 14.93
C ARG A 221 -3.53 9.97 15.52
N SER A 222 -3.06 11.20 15.68
CA SER A 222 -3.85 12.34 16.19
C SER A 222 -5.08 12.58 15.30
N ALA A 223 -4.90 12.67 13.98
CA ALA A 223 -6.02 12.84 13.04
C ALA A 223 -7.06 11.70 13.13
N LYS A 224 -6.59 10.44 13.30
CA LYS A 224 -7.50 9.29 13.46
C LYS A 224 -8.27 9.34 14.78
N VAL A 225 -7.65 9.74 15.88
CA VAL A 225 -8.31 9.90 17.19
C VAL A 225 -9.35 11.01 17.12
N GLN A 226 -8.99 12.18 16.60
CA GLN A 226 -9.92 13.31 16.40
C GLN A 226 -11.12 12.93 15.52
N LYS A 227 -10.88 12.15 14.43
CA LYS A 227 -11.97 11.65 13.60
C LYS A 227 -12.92 10.72 14.37
N LYS A 228 -12.44 9.95 15.36
CA LYS A 228 -13.31 9.13 16.22
C LYS A 228 -14.16 9.98 17.17
N ALA A 229 -13.61 11.09 17.68
CA ALA A 229 -14.37 12.09 18.45
C ALA A 229 -15.47 12.75 17.60
N ALA A 230 -15.14 13.14 16.38
CA ALA A 230 -16.06 13.73 15.43
C ALA A 230 -17.29 12.84 15.14
N HIS A 231 -17.12 11.52 15.08
CA HIS A 231 -18.22 10.58 14.81
C HIS A 231 -19.32 10.58 15.89
N VAL A 232 -19.03 11.02 17.09
CA VAL A 232 -20.03 11.15 18.19
C VAL A 232 -20.47 12.58 18.39
N GLY A 233 -20.15 13.48 17.44
CA GLY A 233 -20.57 14.88 17.49
C GLY A 233 -19.63 15.80 18.28
N PHE A 234 -18.49 15.29 18.77
CA PHE A 234 -17.47 16.12 19.40
C PHE A 234 -16.50 16.66 18.33
N ASP A 235 -16.95 17.70 17.63
CA ASP A 235 -16.19 18.33 16.54
C ASP A 235 -16.64 19.79 16.30
N TRP A 236 -15.76 20.56 15.67
CA TRP A 236 -16.13 21.90 15.17
C TRP A 236 -16.90 21.76 13.85
N THR A 237 -17.90 22.62 13.69
CA THR A 237 -18.67 22.71 12.43
C THR A 237 -17.94 23.52 11.35
N ASP A 238 -16.97 24.34 11.72
CA ASP A 238 -16.15 25.18 10.83
C ASP A 238 -14.67 25.04 11.19
N PRO A 239 -13.77 24.81 10.23
CA PRO A 239 -12.30 24.80 10.46
C PRO A 239 -11.77 26.06 11.16
N LYS A 240 -12.45 27.20 11.01
CA LYS A 240 -12.07 28.44 11.69
C LYS A 240 -12.15 28.33 13.22
N GLY A 241 -13.09 27.53 13.74
CA GLY A 241 -13.19 27.30 15.19
C GLY A 241 -11.95 26.56 15.72
N ALA A 242 -11.50 25.53 15.00
CA ALA A 242 -10.26 24.83 15.35
C ALA A 242 -9.01 25.71 15.17
N LEU A 243 -8.99 26.58 14.15
CA LEU A 243 -7.87 27.51 13.92
C LEU A 243 -7.70 28.51 15.08
N GLN A 244 -8.78 28.88 15.78
CA GLN A 244 -8.71 29.77 16.94
C GLN A 244 -8.04 29.14 18.16
N LYS A 245 -7.97 27.81 18.21
CA LYS A 245 -7.21 27.12 19.28
C LYS A 245 -5.70 27.31 19.16
N LEU A 246 -5.15 27.50 17.96
CA LEU A 246 -3.70 27.66 17.80
C LEU A 246 -3.11 28.86 18.57
N PRO A 247 -3.68 30.09 18.52
CA PRO A 247 -3.18 31.19 19.36
C PRO A 247 -3.48 30.98 20.85
N GLU A 248 -4.50 30.23 21.25
CA GLU A 248 -4.77 29.87 22.64
C GLU A 248 -3.64 28.94 23.14
N GLU A 249 -3.36 27.80 22.50
CA GLU A 249 -2.28 26.89 22.86
C GLU A 249 -0.89 27.59 22.80
N ALA A 250 -0.68 28.51 21.85
CA ALA A 250 0.55 29.29 21.80
C ALA A 250 0.71 30.25 22.98
N SER A 251 -0.39 30.79 23.53
CA SER A 251 -0.36 31.64 24.73
C SER A 251 -0.08 30.82 25.98
N GLU A 252 -0.70 29.65 26.12
CA GLU A 252 -0.49 28.73 27.23
C GLU A 252 0.97 28.22 27.24
N LEU A 253 1.54 27.92 26.06
CA LEU A 253 2.95 27.60 25.92
C LEU A 253 3.86 28.75 26.39
N LEU A 254 3.55 30.00 26.06
CA LEU A 254 4.34 31.16 26.52
C LEU A 254 4.27 31.30 28.04
N GLU A 255 3.09 31.12 28.66
CA GLU A 255 2.92 31.14 30.10
C GLU A 255 3.74 30.03 30.78
N ALA A 256 3.67 28.79 30.27
CA ALA A 256 4.45 27.66 30.77
C ALA A 256 5.98 27.92 30.69
N MET A 257 6.45 28.54 29.60
CA MET A 257 7.87 28.93 29.45
C MET A 257 8.29 30.00 30.46
N GLU A 258 7.39 30.97 30.78
CA GLU A 258 7.69 32.01 31.79
C GLU A 258 7.71 31.43 33.21
N GLU A 259 6.90 30.42 33.51
CA GLU A 259 6.88 29.71 34.78
C GLU A 259 8.10 28.81 34.97
N GLY A 260 8.74 28.37 33.87
CA GLY A 260 9.90 27.47 33.89
C GLY A 260 9.57 26.04 34.25
N ASP A 261 8.31 25.61 34.00
CA ASP A 261 7.85 24.24 34.21
C ASP A 261 8.03 23.44 32.90
N GLU A 262 9.12 22.70 32.80
CA GLU A 262 9.46 21.87 31.61
C GLU A 262 8.36 20.85 31.27
N ALA A 263 7.65 20.29 32.26
CA ALA A 263 6.60 19.31 32.00
C ALA A 263 5.36 19.97 31.40
N HIS A 264 5.02 21.17 31.83
CA HIS A 264 3.96 21.97 31.29
C HIS A 264 4.30 22.48 29.88
N VAL A 265 5.53 22.91 29.64
CA VAL A 265 6.03 23.24 28.28
C VAL A 265 5.89 22.07 27.31
N ASP A 266 6.24 20.85 27.73
CA ASP A 266 6.09 19.65 26.89
C ASP A 266 4.61 19.36 26.56
N GLU A 267 3.70 19.58 27.53
CA GLU A 267 2.26 19.42 27.34
C GLU A 267 1.73 20.42 26.29
N GLU A 268 2.04 21.70 26.45
CA GLU A 268 1.53 22.76 25.56
C GLU A 268 2.09 22.68 24.14
N VAL A 269 3.35 22.27 23.97
CA VAL A 269 3.90 21.97 22.64
C VAL A 269 3.13 20.81 21.99
N GLY A 270 2.77 19.79 22.77
CA GLY A 270 1.92 18.68 22.30
C GLY A 270 0.55 19.14 21.86
N ASP A 271 -0.11 20.00 22.63
CA ASP A 271 -1.45 20.50 22.36
C ASP A 271 -1.49 21.44 21.16
N LEU A 272 -0.48 22.29 20.99
CA LEU A 272 -0.30 23.10 19.79
C LEU A 272 -0.19 22.25 18.52
N LEU A 273 0.61 21.17 18.54
CA LEU A 273 0.72 20.23 17.43
C LEU A 273 -0.62 19.51 17.19
N PHE A 274 -1.31 19.08 18.24
CA PHE A 274 -2.60 18.40 18.14
C PHE A 274 -3.69 19.31 17.56
N ALA A 275 -3.72 20.60 17.95
CA ALA A 275 -4.61 21.60 17.39
C ALA A 275 -4.33 21.83 15.89
N ALA A 276 -3.06 21.92 15.49
CA ALA A 276 -2.67 22.05 14.08
C ALA A 276 -3.13 20.87 13.23
N VAL A 277 -2.99 19.64 13.73
CA VAL A 277 -3.52 18.43 13.09
C VAL A 277 -5.03 18.50 12.90
N ASN A 278 -5.75 19.03 13.88
CA ASN A 278 -7.21 19.14 13.80
C ASN A 278 -7.66 20.12 12.70
N VAL A 279 -6.96 21.22 12.53
CA VAL A 279 -7.20 22.15 11.42
C VAL A 279 -7.01 21.45 10.07
N ALA A 280 -5.90 20.72 9.89
CA ALA A 280 -5.63 19.96 8.67
C ALA A 280 -6.75 18.94 8.38
N ARG A 281 -7.17 18.18 9.40
CA ARG A 281 -8.26 17.20 9.31
C ARG A 281 -9.58 17.82 8.88
N LEU A 282 -9.97 18.94 9.48
CA LEU A 282 -11.21 19.64 9.15
C LEU A 282 -11.20 20.22 7.74
N LEU A 283 -10.02 20.60 7.24
CA LEU A 283 -9.82 21.01 5.84
C LEU A 283 -9.78 19.81 4.87
N GLY A 284 -9.93 18.57 5.37
CA GLY A 284 -9.86 17.35 4.57
C GLY A 284 -8.45 17.05 4.03
N ARG A 285 -7.40 17.50 4.74
CA ARG A 285 -6.01 17.33 4.36
C ARG A 285 -5.32 16.28 5.25
N ASP A 286 -4.33 15.60 4.68
CA ASP A 286 -3.46 14.70 5.43
C ASP A 286 -2.34 15.52 6.11
N PRO A 287 -2.25 15.51 7.46
CA PRO A 287 -1.25 16.31 8.18
C PRO A 287 0.18 15.78 8.02
N GLU A 288 0.40 14.46 7.85
CA GLU A 288 1.73 13.90 7.57
C GLU A 288 2.23 14.41 6.21
N ALA A 289 1.44 14.20 5.14
CA ALA A 289 1.81 14.64 3.80
C ALA A 289 2.02 16.17 3.73
N LEU A 290 1.22 16.97 4.46
CA LEU A 290 1.42 18.43 4.50
C LEU A 290 2.74 18.81 5.18
N LEU A 291 3.13 18.10 6.25
CA LEU A 291 4.38 18.38 6.95
C LEU A 291 5.59 17.94 6.11
N HIS A 292 5.52 16.80 5.43
CA HIS A 292 6.54 16.38 4.45
C HIS A 292 6.75 17.47 3.40
N LYS A 293 5.69 17.91 2.72
CA LYS A 293 5.77 18.99 1.72
C LYS A 293 6.34 20.31 2.26
N ALA A 294 6.06 20.62 3.52
CA ALA A 294 6.64 21.81 4.16
C ALA A 294 8.13 21.62 4.42
N THR A 295 8.56 20.42 4.80
CA THR A 295 9.94 20.04 5.02
C THR A 295 10.74 20.08 3.71
N ASP A 296 10.22 19.48 2.63
CA ASP A 296 10.85 19.50 1.31
C ASP A 296 11.02 20.92 0.79
N LYS A 297 9.96 21.72 0.92
CA LYS A 297 10.03 23.15 0.58
C LYS A 297 11.09 23.90 1.40
N PHE A 298 11.29 23.54 2.66
CA PHE A 298 12.35 24.11 3.48
C PHE A 298 13.72 23.67 2.98
N MET A 299 13.92 22.38 2.70
CA MET A 299 15.18 21.83 2.18
C MET A 299 15.56 22.46 0.83
N ASP A 300 14.61 22.57 -0.08
CA ASP A 300 14.82 23.23 -1.39
C ASP A 300 15.25 24.68 -1.24
N ARG A 301 14.61 25.43 -0.35
CA ARG A 301 14.97 26.82 -0.09
C ARG A 301 16.32 26.95 0.55
N PHE A 302 16.60 26.07 1.52
CA PHE A 302 17.89 26.03 2.20
C PHE A 302 19.02 25.74 1.21
N SER A 303 18.85 24.75 0.33
CA SER A 303 19.84 24.41 -0.70
C SER A 303 20.12 25.59 -1.64
N GLN A 304 19.08 26.32 -2.05
CA GLN A 304 19.25 27.51 -2.92
C GLN A 304 19.93 28.67 -2.16
N MET A 305 19.58 28.88 -0.90
CA MET A 305 20.23 29.84 -0.02
C MET A 305 21.72 29.49 0.18
N GLU A 306 22.00 28.24 0.53
CA GLU A 306 23.36 27.72 0.72
C GLU A 306 24.21 27.91 -0.54
N ALA A 307 23.70 27.51 -1.71
CA ALA A 307 24.42 27.68 -2.98
C ALA A 307 24.82 29.15 -3.23
N ARG A 308 23.94 30.10 -2.94
CA ARG A 308 24.23 31.55 -3.08
C ARG A 308 25.29 32.02 -2.10
N ILE A 309 25.15 31.64 -0.84
CA ILE A 309 26.12 32.00 0.19
C ILE A 309 27.49 31.43 -0.16
N LEU A 310 27.58 30.17 -0.60
CA LEU A 310 28.82 29.55 -1.02
C LEU A 310 29.44 30.27 -2.23
N GLN A 311 28.64 30.69 -3.18
CA GLN A 311 29.10 31.44 -4.34
C GLN A 311 29.65 32.83 -3.97
N GLU A 312 29.00 33.52 -3.02
CA GLU A 312 29.35 34.92 -2.69
C GLU A 312 30.35 35.03 -1.52
N ARG A 313 30.29 34.11 -0.57
CA ARG A 313 31.07 34.16 0.71
C ARG A 313 32.03 32.99 0.91
N GLY A 314 31.86 31.91 0.13
CA GLY A 314 32.68 30.69 0.19
C GLY A 314 32.37 29.75 1.36
N THR A 315 31.60 30.18 2.37
CA THR A 315 31.21 29.34 3.52
C THR A 315 29.96 29.87 4.21
N LEU A 316 29.15 28.95 4.79
CA LEU A 316 28.07 29.31 5.73
C LEU A 316 28.56 29.47 7.15
N SER A 317 29.68 28.83 7.49
CA SER A 317 30.18 28.81 8.87
C SER A 317 30.57 30.20 9.31
N GLY A 318 30.02 30.63 10.46
CA GLY A 318 30.32 31.91 11.06
C GLY A 318 29.51 33.11 10.56
N LEU A 319 28.58 32.89 9.63
CA LEU A 319 27.63 33.94 9.22
C LEU A 319 26.56 34.18 10.27
N PRO A 320 26.27 35.45 10.62
CA PRO A 320 25.16 35.78 11.51
C PRO A 320 23.82 35.34 10.94
N LEU A 321 22.89 34.93 11.81
CA LEU A 321 21.53 34.52 11.40
C LEU A 321 20.85 35.60 10.54
N ALA A 322 20.99 36.88 10.89
CA ALA A 322 20.38 37.98 10.12
C ALA A 322 20.90 38.09 8.68
N GLU A 323 22.16 37.75 8.40
CA GLU A 323 22.66 37.70 7.04
C GLU A 323 22.12 36.49 6.29
N MET A 324 22.07 35.31 6.89
CA MET A 324 21.45 34.11 6.31
C MET A 324 19.97 34.33 6.01
N ASP A 325 19.22 35.02 6.91
CA ASP A 325 17.82 35.34 6.72
C ASP A 325 17.59 36.27 5.51
N ALA A 326 18.48 37.21 5.24
CA ALA A 326 18.41 38.05 4.05
C ALA A 326 18.48 37.20 2.73
N TYR A 327 19.38 36.21 2.68
CA TYR A 327 19.45 35.27 1.56
C TYR A 327 18.20 34.39 1.46
N TRP A 328 17.68 33.93 2.60
CA TRP A 328 16.47 33.16 2.70
C TRP A 328 15.25 33.90 2.15
N GLU A 329 15.03 35.14 2.56
CA GLU A 329 13.92 35.97 2.06
C GLU A 329 14.07 36.32 0.55
N ALA A 330 15.29 36.46 0.07
CA ALA A 330 15.55 36.62 -1.36
C ALA A 330 15.09 35.38 -2.17
N VAL A 331 15.46 34.17 -1.73
CA VAL A 331 15.03 32.90 -2.33
C VAL A 331 13.51 32.76 -2.28
N LYS A 332 12.90 33.01 -1.15
CA LYS A 332 11.46 32.95 -0.94
C LYS A 332 10.68 33.92 -1.83
N THR A 333 11.22 35.10 -2.07
CA THR A 333 10.63 36.12 -2.95
C THR A 333 10.67 35.70 -4.41
N GLU A 334 11.76 35.08 -4.87
CA GLU A 334 11.90 34.59 -6.24
C GLU A 334 10.99 33.40 -6.53
N GLN A 335 10.86 32.46 -5.58
CA GLN A 335 9.94 31.35 -5.72
C GLN A 335 8.45 31.75 -5.78
N ARG A 336 8.08 32.88 -5.18
CA ARG A 336 6.72 33.43 -5.25
C ARG A 336 6.39 34.07 -6.61
N LYS A 337 7.40 34.40 -7.41
CA LYS A 337 7.23 35.03 -8.74
C LYS A 337 7.15 34.03 -9.88
N LYS A 338 7.51 32.79 -9.62
CA LYS A 338 7.34 31.64 -10.54
C LYS A 338 6.00 30.96 -10.28
#